data_b65029362c7f52fc4bbf0823ba076913
#
_entry.id   b65029362c7f52fc4bbf0823ba076913
#
_cell.length_a   1.000
_cell.length_b   1.000
_cell.length_c   1.000
_cell.angle_alpha   90.00
_cell.angle_beta   90.00
_cell.angle_gamma   90.00
#
_symmetry.space_group_name_H-M   'P 1'
#
loop_
_entity.id
_entity.type
_entity.pdbx_description
1 polymer ?
#
loop_
_entity_poly.entity_id
_entity_poly.type
_entity_poly.pdbx_seq_one_letter_code
_entity_poly.pdbx_strand_id
1 'polypeptide(L)'
;RTKVMGVESMFVDITARSYKEAEDWGVRLGDPVCPVSPWTPMKQPDWYMTKAFDNRVGMAGAIQVGQEADPQSCELIVAGSVQEEVGLRGAKALANLVKPDVAIVLEGPPADDTPGMPLSESQGAIGSGVQIRLHDPSAIMNPRLARFAIETAEAEGIPHQVTVRTSGGTDAGSFNIANDGIPSVVLGTPARYIHSHAGIICASDYHAMVDLSLAMVKRLDQATVDGFTKFI
;
A
#
# COMPACT_ATOMS: atom_id res chain seq x y z
N ARG A 1 0.29 -19.98 31.36
CA ARG A 1 -0.63 -18.89 30.92
C ARG A 1 -1.07 -19.24 29.52
N THR A 2 -2.34 -19.56 29.34
CA THR A 2 -2.88 -20.07 28.07
C THR A 2 -3.83 -19.06 27.40
N LYS A 3 -4.03 -17.85 27.95
CA LYS A 3 -4.94 -16.84 27.42
C LYS A 3 -4.17 -15.55 27.11
N VAL A 4 -4.28 -15.08 25.88
CA VAL A 4 -3.81 -13.75 25.47
C VAL A 4 -4.78 -12.70 26.03
N MET A 5 -4.26 -11.61 26.59
CA MET A 5 -5.07 -10.50 27.09
C MET A 5 -5.71 -9.76 25.91
N GLY A 6 -7.00 -9.49 25.98
CA GLY A 6 -7.70 -8.68 24.99
C GLY A 6 -7.27 -7.22 25.04
N VAL A 7 -7.35 -6.53 23.90
CA VAL A 7 -6.91 -5.11 23.76
C VAL A 7 -7.67 -4.21 24.74
N GLU A 8 -8.95 -4.48 24.98
CA GLU A 8 -9.81 -3.76 25.94
C GLU A 8 -9.34 -3.86 27.39
N SER A 9 -8.46 -4.82 27.69
CA SER A 9 -7.87 -5.02 29.02
C SER A 9 -6.42 -4.53 29.10
N MET A 10 -5.87 -4.01 28.02
CA MET A 10 -4.51 -3.46 27.98
C MET A 10 -4.50 -2.03 28.52
N PHE A 11 -3.38 -1.65 29.10
CA PHE A 11 -3.13 -0.28 29.55
C PHE A 11 -1.65 0.05 29.41
N VAL A 12 -1.36 1.35 29.33
CA VAL A 12 0.00 1.88 29.40
C VAL A 12 0.18 2.52 30.77
N ASP A 13 1.08 1.97 31.58
CA ASP A 13 1.43 2.54 32.85
C ASP A 13 2.39 3.72 32.66
N ILE A 14 1.90 4.94 32.87
CA ILE A 14 2.66 6.17 32.87
C ILE A 14 2.99 6.66 34.28
N THR A 15 2.70 5.84 35.31
CA THR A 15 2.90 6.14 36.73
C THR A 15 2.05 7.30 37.30
N ALA A 16 1.06 7.80 36.57
CA ALA A 16 0.13 8.81 37.05
C ALA A 16 -0.75 8.25 38.18
N ARG A 17 -0.95 8.99 39.23
CA ARG A 17 -1.72 8.59 40.43
C ARG A 17 -3.19 9.00 40.34
N SER A 18 -3.54 9.86 39.37
CA SER A 18 -4.90 10.31 39.14
C SER A 18 -5.10 10.73 37.67
N TYR A 19 -6.36 10.77 37.26
CA TYR A 19 -6.77 11.29 35.95
C TYR A 19 -6.25 12.73 35.73
N LYS A 20 -6.40 13.58 36.76
CA LYS A 20 -5.92 14.97 36.68
C LYS A 20 -4.41 15.08 36.48
N GLU A 21 -3.65 14.24 37.15
CA GLU A 21 -2.18 14.21 36.98
C GLU A 21 -1.79 13.79 35.55
N ALA A 22 -2.50 12.82 34.96
CA ALA A 22 -2.29 12.45 33.56
C ALA A 22 -2.64 13.59 32.60
N GLU A 23 -3.74 14.29 32.85
CA GLU A 23 -4.11 15.50 32.08
C GLU A 23 -3.06 16.62 32.21
N ASP A 24 -2.55 16.86 33.41
CA ASP A 24 -1.52 17.88 33.66
C ASP A 24 -0.21 17.53 32.93
N TRP A 25 0.04 16.26 32.66
CA TRP A 25 1.17 15.78 31.83
C TRP A 25 0.86 15.82 30.33
N GLY A 26 -0.32 16.24 29.94
CA GLY A 26 -0.71 16.43 28.54
C GLY A 26 -1.44 15.26 27.90
N VAL A 27 -1.71 14.17 28.63
CA VAL A 27 -2.45 13.01 28.12
C VAL A 27 -3.96 13.34 28.06
N ARG A 28 -4.59 13.04 26.95
CA ARG A 28 -6.02 13.33 26.71
C ARG A 28 -6.76 12.06 26.28
N LEU A 29 -8.06 12.03 26.55
CA LEU A 29 -8.93 11.01 25.98
C LEU A 29 -8.92 11.09 24.46
N GLY A 30 -8.70 9.94 23.82
CA GLY A 30 -8.62 9.83 22.37
C GLY A 30 -7.19 9.98 21.81
N ASP A 31 -6.21 10.27 22.64
CA ASP A 31 -4.82 10.29 22.18
C ASP A 31 -4.37 8.91 21.68
N PRO A 32 -3.72 8.82 20.52
CA PRO A 32 -3.18 7.57 20.03
C PRO A 32 -1.94 7.14 20.83
N VAL A 33 -1.83 5.85 21.07
CA VAL A 33 -0.64 5.25 21.68
C VAL A 33 0.07 4.38 20.65
N CYS A 34 1.31 4.75 20.33
CA CYS A 34 2.10 4.04 19.33
C CYS A 34 3.38 3.48 19.93
N PRO A 35 3.74 2.21 19.65
CA PRO A 35 5.04 1.68 20.01
C PRO A 35 6.18 2.47 19.36
N VAL A 36 7.28 2.65 20.07
CA VAL A 36 8.51 3.16 19.49
C VAL A 36 9.15 2.05 18.66
N SER A 37 9.39 2.34 17.39
CA SER A 37 10.04 1.41 16.47
C SER A 37 11.07 2.19 15.64
N PRO A 38 12.35 2.12 15.99
CA PRO A 38 13.38 2.84 15.27
C PRO A 38 13.59 2.26 13.87
N TRP A 39 13.99 3.11 12.94
CA TRP A 39 14.50 2.66 11.65
C TRP A 39 15.76 1.81 11.85
N THR A 40 15.71 0.56 11.47
CA THR A 40 16.77 -0.41 11.73
C THR A 40 17.21 -1.06 10.42
N PRO A 41 18.43 -0.76 9.92
CA PRO A 41 19.04 -1.54 8.86
C PRO A 41 19.23 -2.99 9.33
N MET A 42 18.86 -3.94 8.48
CA MET A 42 19.00 -5.36 8.77
C MET A 42 20.37 -5.87 8.36
N LYS A 43 20.72 -7.09 8.76
CA LYS A 43 22.00 -7.72 8.36
C LYS A 43 22.05 -7.99 6.85
N GLN A 44 20.91 -8.34 6.25
CA GLN A 44 20.79 -8.44 4.82
C GLN A 44 20.86 -7.03 4.21
N PRO A 45 21.74 -6.76 3.23
CA PRO A 45 21.81 -5.46 2.58
C PRO A 45 20.46 -5.02 2.01
N ASP A 46 20.19 -3.72 2.10
CA ASP A 46 18.97 -3.08 1.58
C ASP A 46 17.66 -3.54 2.24
N TRP A 47 17.74 -4.28 3.34
CA TRP A 47 16.59 -4.65 4.14
C TRP A 47 16.48 -3.75 5.36
N TYR A 48 15.26 -3.32 5.66
CA TYR A 48 14.98 -2.39 6.75
C TYR A 48 13.81 -2.86 7.58
N MET A 49 13.88 -2.59 8.89
CA MET A 49 12.81 -2.87 9.83
C MET A 49 12.36 -1.58 10.52
N THR A 50 11.06 -1.34 10.52
CA THR A 50 10.38 -0.35 11.36
C THR A 50 8.87 -0.64 11.36
N LYS A 51 8.07 0.19 12.02
CA LYS A 51 6.61 0.09 11.97
C LYS A 51 6.02 0.81 10.75
N ALA A 52 4.78 0.44 10.41
CA ALA A 52 3.92 1.16 9.47
C ALA A 52 4.54 1.33 8.06
N PHE A 53 5.26 0.32 7.56
CA PHE A 53 5.55 0.25 6.15
C PHE A 53 4.23 0.18 5.34
N ASP A 54 3.25 -0.51 5.85
CA ASP A 54 1.86 -0.35 5.50
C ASP A 54 1.27 0.88 6.25
N ASN A 55 0.97 2.04 5.59
CA ASN A 55 1.36 2.23 4.18
C ASN A 55 2.23 3.48 4.00
N ARG A 56 3.27 3.65 4.83
CA ARG A 56 4.23 4.73 4.65
C ARG A 56 5.14 4.52 3.44
N VAL A 57 5.34 3.27 3.03
CA VAL A 57 6.14 2.96 1.84
C VAL A 57 5.41 3.38 0.57
N GLY A 58 4.10 3.15 0.47
CA GLY A 58 3.27 3.64 -0.62
C GLY A 58 3.23 5.17 -0.68
N MET A 59 3.10 5.83 0.49
CA MET A 59 3.18 7.29 0.56
C MET A 59 4.53 7.85 0.11
N ALA A 60 5.64 7.24 0.51
CA ALA A 60 6.97 7.64 0.06
C ALA A 60 7.11 7.47 -1.46
N GLY A 61 6.62 6.35 -2.00
CA GLY A 61 6.58 6.08 -3.44
C GLY A 61 5.75 7.13 -4.20
N ALA A 62 4.56 7.45 -3.70
CA ALA A 62 3.70 8.47 -4.32
C ALA A 62 4.37 9.85 -4.36
N ILE A 63 5.04 10.25 -3.28
CA ILE A 63 5.81 11.50 -3.23
C ILE A 63 6.96 11.48 -4.24
N GLN A 64 7.72 10.38 -4.30
CA GLN A 64 8.84 10.25 -5.21
C GLN A 64 8.37 10.25 -6.67
N VAL A 65 7.30 9.52 -7.00
CA VAL A 65 6.69 9.55 -8.34
C VAL A 65 6.25 10.97 -8.69
N GLY A 66 5.63 11.70 -7.75
CA GLY A 66 5.23 13.09 -7.99
C GLY A 66 6.40 14.06 -8.24
N GLN A 67 7.57 13.77 -7.68
CA GLN A 67 8.78 14.57 -7.87
C GLN A 67 9.54 14.24 -9.15
N GLU A 68 9.50 12.99 -9.59
CA GLU A 68 10.33 12.48 -10.70
C GLU A 68 9.54 12.26 -12.00
N ALA A 69 8.22 12.14 -11.92
CA ALA A 69 7.40 11.89 -13.10
C ALA A 69 7.45 13.06 -14.09
N ASP A 70 7.56 12.69 -15.36
CA ASP A 70 7.44 13.60 -16.51
C ASP A 70 6.30 13.11 -17.41
N PRO A 71 5.02 13.37 -17.03
CA PRO A 71 3.87 12.92 -17.79
C PRO A 71 3.79 13.66 -19.13
N GLN A 72 3.76 12.92 -20.24
CA GLN A 72 3.76 13.48 -21.58
C GLN A 72 2.35 13.79 -22.11
N SER A 73 1.35 13.03 -21.66
CA SER A 73 0.02 13.03 -22.25
C SER A 73 -1.11 12.92 -21.24
N CYS A 74 -0.81 13.00 -19.94
CA CYS A 74 -1.80 12.95 -18.87
C CYS A 74 -1.51 13.98 -17.79
N GLU A 75 -2.53 14.33 -17.01
CA GLU A 75 -2.38 15.04 -15.75
C GLU A 75 -2.11 14.02 -14.65
N LEU A 76 -1.02 14.16 -13.90
CA LEU A 76 -0.70 13.32 -12.75
C LEU A 76 -1.14 14.03 -11.47
N ILE A 77 -2.05 13.40 -10.73
CA ILE A 77 -2.48 13.86 -9.41
C ILE A 77 -1.93 12.90 -8.37
N VAL A 78 -1.05 13.38 -7.52
CA VAL A 78 -0.53 12.62 -6.37
C VAL A 78 -1.36 12.94 -5.14
N ALA A 79 -1.88 11.92 -4.48
CA ALA A 79 -2.75 12.07 -3.34
C ALA A 79 -2.47 11.07 -2.23
N GLY A 80 -2.62 11.49 -0.99
CA GLY A 80 -2.62 10.62 0.18
C GLY A 80 -4.01 10.55 0.80
N SER A 81 -4.57 9.35 0.87
CA SER A 81 -5.83 9.11 1.56
C SER A 81 -5.62 8.98 3.07
N VAL A 82 -6.69 9.12 3.82
CA VAL A 82 -6.72 8.92 5.27
C VAL A 82 -7.71 7.83 5.64
N GLN A 83 -7.47 7.16 6.79
CA GLN A 83 -8.41 6.18 7.33
C GLN A 83 -8.64 4.97 6.38
N GLU A 84 -7.58 4.50 5.73
CA GLU A 84 -7.63 3.28 4.93
C GLU A 84 -7.96 2.08 5.82
N GLU A 85 -7.22 1.88 6.92
CA GLU A 85 -7.28 0.78 7.89
C GLU A 85 -8.64 0.62 8.61
N VAL A 86 -9.51 1.59 8.51
CA VAL A 86 -10.85 1.60 9.13
C VAL A 86 -11.98 1.66 8.11
N GLY A 87 -11.71 1.25 6.88
CA GLY A 87 -12.72 1.05 5.84
C GLY A 87 -12.60 1.97 4.64
N LEU A 88 -11.40 2.27 4.16
CA LEU A 88 -11.11 2.96 2.89
C LEU A 88 -11.80 4.34 2.79
N ARG A 89 -11.92 5.04 3.94
CA ARG A 89 -12.82 6.20 4.06
C ARG A 89 -12.32 7.40 3.26
N GLY A 90 -11.03 7.69 3.36
CA GLY A 90 -10.41 8.80 2.63
C GLY A 90 -10.45 8.59 1.13
N ALA A 91 -10.20 7.37 0.65
CA ALA A 91 -10.27 7.05 -0.77
C ALA A 91 -11.66 7.24 -1.38
N LYS A 92 -12.73 6.96 -0.63
CA LYS A 92 -14.11 7.26 -1.07
C LYS A 92 -14.33 8.74 -1.33
N ALA A 93 -13.83 9.59 -0.43
CA ALA A 93 -13.93 11.04 -0.60
C ALA A 93 -13.03 11.52 -1.76
N LEU A 94 -11.81 11.00 -1.83
CA LEU A 94 -10.80 11.35 -2.83
C LEU A 94 -11.27 11.00 -4.25
N ALA A 95 -11.80 9.80 -4.47
CA ALA A 95 -12.32 9.36 -5.76
C ALA A 95 -13.43 10.28 -6.32
N ASN A 96 -14.29 10.78 -5.44
CA ASN A 96 -15.35 11.73 -5.82
C ASN A 96 -14.84 13.15 -6.04
N LEU A 97 -13.79 13.55 -5.33
CA LEU A 97 -13.19 14.89 -5.45
C LEU A 97 -12.37 15.01 -6.74
N VAL A 98 -11.51 14.03 -7.00
CA VAL A 98 -10.55 14.04 -8.11
C VAL A 98 -11.18 13.54 -9.40
N LYS A 99 -12.02 12.50 -9.33
CA LYS A 99 -12.65 11.83 -10.50
C LYS A 99 -11.64 11.46 -11.58
N PRO A 100 -10.59 10.70 -11.25
CA PRO A 100 -9.57 10.35 -12.21
C PRO A 100 -10.08 9.35 -13.26
N ASP A 101 -9.47 9.33 -14.44
CA ASP A 101 -9.74 8.31 -15.47
C ASP A 101 -9.08 6.97 -15.13
N VAL A 102 -8.00 6.98 -14.34
CA VAL A 102 -7.24 5.81 -13.90
C VAL A 102 -6.72 6.03 -12.49
N ALA A 103 -6.73 5.01 -11.65
CA ALA A 103 -6.13 5.03 -10.32
C ALA A 103 -5.02 3.97 -10.20
N ILE A 104 -3.81 4.42 -9.86
CA ILE A 104 -2.69 3.56 -9.46
C ILE A 104 -2.54 3.72 -7.95
N VAL A 105 -2.80 2.66 -7.19
CA VAL A 105 -2.72 2.65 -5.74
C VAL A 105 -1.40 2.04 -5.32
N LEU A 106 -0.62 2.77 -4.52
CA LEU A 106 0.68 2.31 -4.03
C LEU A 106 0.54 1.79 -2.60
N GLU A 107 1.00 0.57 -2.35
CA GLU A 107 0.73 -0.18 -1.12
C GLU A 107 1.97 -0.81 -0.49
N GLY A 108 1.82 -1.16 0.81
CA GLY A 108 2.74 -2.03 1.54
C GLY A 108 2.14 -3.41 1.84
N PRO A 109 1.83 -4.24 0.81
CA PRO A 109 1.09 -5.47 0.99
C PRO A 109 1.89 -6.54 1.75
N PRO A 110 1.21 -7.55 2.35
CA PRO A 110 1.90 -8.62 3.04
C PRO A 110 2.77 -9.45 2.11
N ALA A 111 3.97 -9.78 2.61
CA ALA A 111 4.82 -10.83 2.05
C ALA A 111 4.51 -12.17 2.73
N ASP A 112 4.36 -13.23 1.93
CA ASP A 112 4.01 -14.57 2.39
C ASP A 112 5.23 -15.51 2.29
N ASP A 113 6.39 -15.04 2.73
CA ASP A 113 7.68 -15.71 2.57
C ASP A 113 8.35 -16.07 3.90
N THR A 114 7.58 -16.10 4.98
CA THR A 114 8.08 -16.49 6.29
C THR A 114 8.09 -18.02 6.48
N PRO A 115 8.98 -18.56 7.34
CA PRO A 115 8.97 -19.98 7.63
C PRO A 115 7.61 -20.51 8.08
N GLY A 116 7.17 -21.62 7.49
CA GLY A 116 5.87 -22.24 7.76
C GLY A 116 4.76 -21.86 6.78
N MET A 117 4.97 -20.87 5.92
CA MET A 117 4.06 -20.59 4.82
C MET A 117 4.28 -21.62 3.69
N PRO A 118 3.23 -22.35 3.25
CA PRO A 118 3.34 -23.25 2.11
C PRO A 118 3.64 -22.47 0.82
N LEU A 119 4.55 -22.96 0.00
CA LEU A 119 4.87 -22.32 -1.29
C LEU A 119 3.64 -22.17 -2.21
N SER A 120 2.68 -23.09 -2.11
CA SER A 120 1.42 -23.02 -2.87
C SER A 120 0.48 -21.88 -2.43
N GLU A 121 0.72 -21.30 -1.25
CA GLU A 121 -0.07 -20.21 -0.68
C GLU A 121 0.69 -18.87 -0.69
N SER A 122 2.00 -18.92 -0.94
CA SER A 122 2.85 -17.73 -1.05
C SER A 122 2.52 -16.96 -2.32
N GLN A 123 2.11 -15.72 -2.17
CA GLN A 123 1.73 -14.85 -3.28
C GLN A 123 2.70 -13.68 -3.48
N GLY A 124 3.67 -13.55 -2.59
CA GLY A 124 4.68 -12.51 -2.69
C GLY A 124 5.82 -12.73 -1.72
N ALA A 125 7.02 -12.38 -2.15
CA ALA A 125 8.24 -12.50 -1.36
C ALA A 125 9.02 -11.19 -1.39
N ILE A 126 9.69 -10.87 -0.28
CA ILE A 126 10.62 -9.74 -0.23
C ILE A 126 11.82 -10.03 -1.13
N GLY A 127 12.29 -9.03 -1.87
CA GLY A 127 13.42 -9.13 -2.78
C GLY A 127 13.07 -9.72 -4.15
N SER A 128 11.77 -9.88 -4.46
CA SER A 128 11.30 -10.41 -5.74
C SER A 128 10.61 -9.36 -6.63
N GLY A 129 10.74 -8.10 -6.27
CA GLY A 129 10.20 -6.98 -7.01
C GLY A 129 8.81 -6.53 -6.56
N VAL A 130 8.27 -5.55 -7.26
CA VAL A 130 6.96 -4.97 -6.98
C VAL A 130 5.84 -5.98 -7.12
N GLN A 131 4.89 -6.02 -6.19
CA GLN A 131 3.65 -6.78 -6.33
C GLN A 131 2.66 -6.02 -7.21
N ILE A 132 2.20 -6.66 -8.29
CA ILE A 132 1.08 -6.19 -9.11
C ILE A 132 -0.14 -7.01 -8.72
N ARG A 133 -1.12 -6.38 -8.07
CA ARG A 133 -2.30 -7.07 -7.56
C ARG A 133 -3.40 -7.13 -8.63
N LEU A 134 -3.93 -8.33 -8.88
CA LEU A 134 -5.04 -8.55 -9.82
C LEU A 134 -6.40 -8.57 -9.13
N HIS A 135 -6.44 -8.94 -7.85
CA HIS A 135 -7.66 -9.11 -7.08
C HIS A 135 -7.39 -9.04 -5.59
N ASP A 136 -8.33 -8.46 -4.86
CA ASP A 136 -8.52 -8.63 -3.42
C ASP A 136 -10.04 -8.60 -3.10
N PRO A 137 -10.45 -8.87 -1.85
CA PRO A 137 -11.88 -8.86 -1.50
C PRO A 137 -12.61 -7.53 -1.73
N SER A 138 -11.90 -6.41 -1.86
CA SER A 138 -12.49 -5.10 -2.09
C SER A 138 -12.65 -4.76 -3.58
N ALA A 139 -11.82 -5.37 -4.47
CA ALA A 139 -11.86 -5.09 -5.91
C ALA A 139 -11.27 -6.21 -6.77
N ILE A 140 -11.84 -6.39 -7.94
CA ILE A 140 -11.19 -7.03 -9.08
C ILE A 140 -10.56 -5.88 -9.89
N MET A 141 -9.24 -5.89 -10.02
CA MET A 141 -8.55 -4.84 -10.75
C MET A 141 -8.93 -4.85 -12.23
N ASN A 142 -8.94 -3.69 -12.87
CA ASN A 142 -9.23 -3.64 -14.29
C ASN A 142 -8.23 -4.52 -15.06
N PRO A 143 -8.67 -5.55 -15.80
CA PRO A 143 -7.77 -6.55 -16.37
C PRO A 143 -6.85 -5.98 -17.46
N ARG A 144 -7.26 -4.94 -18.14
CA ARG A 144 -6.44 -4.30 -19.18
C ARG A 144 -5.39 -3.38 -18.56
N LEU A 145 -5.76 -2.64 -17.50
CA LEU A 145 -4.80 -1.84 -16.74
C LEU A 145 -3.79 -2.72 -16.01
N ALA A 146 -4.23 -3.83 -15.41
CA ALA A 146 -3.33 -4.79 -14.77
C ALA A 146 -2.36 -5.42 -15.79
N ARG A 147 -2.86 -5.77 -16.98
CA ARG A 147 -2.00 -6.25 -18.07
C ARG A 147 -1.02 -5.18 -18.55
N PHE A 148 -1.48 -3.94 -18.70
CA PHE A 148 -0.62 -2.81 -19.04
C PHE A 148 0.51 -2.63 -18.02
N ALA A 149 0.24 -2.78 -16.72
CA ALA A 149 1.27 -2.74 -15.68
C ALA A 149 2.29 -3.88 -15.85
N ILE A 150 1.83 -5.12 -16.08
CA ILE A 150 2.71 -6.29 -16.29
C ILE A 150 3.57 -6.10 -17.55
N GLU A 151 2.96 -5.77 -18.67
CA GLU A 151 3.67 -5.55 -19.94
C GLU A 151 4.66 -4.38 -19.86
N THR A 152 4.34 -3.35 -19.05
CA THR A 152 5.28 -2.25 -18.78
C THR A 152 6.47 -2.74 -17.95
N ALA A 153 6.24 -3.52 -16.89
CA ALA A 153 7.31 -4.07 -16.08
C ALA A 153 8.23 -5.00 -16.90
N GLU A 154 7.66 -5.86 -17.75
CA GLU A 154 8.42 -6.75 -18.66
C GLU A 154 9.26 -5.94 -19.67
N ALA A 155 8.66 -4.93 -20.29
CA ALA A 155 9.34 -4.11 -21.31
C ALA A 155 10.52 -3.30 -20.75
N GLU A 156 10.39 -2.82 -19.50
CA GLU A 156 11.42 -2.05 -18.81
C GLU A 156 12.38 -2.92 -17.97
N GLY A 157 12.16 -4.24 -17.94
CA GLY A 157 12.98 -5.18 -17.15
C GLY A 157 12.85 -4.98 -15.64
N ILE A 158 11.70 -4.48 -15.18
CA ILE A 158 11.44 -4.21 -13.76
C ILE A 158 11.02 -5.51 -13.06
N PRO A 159 11.73 -5.92 -11.98
CA PRO A 159 11.35 -7.10 -11.21
C PRO A 159 9.93 -6.95 -10.63
N HIS A 160 9.07 -7.93 -10.86
CA HIS A 160 7.69 -7.88 -10.41
C HIS A 160 7.11 -9.26 -10.07
N GLN A 161 6.04 -9.25 -9.30
CA GLN A 161 5.28 -10.43 -8.87
C GLN A 161 3.80 -10.15 -9.08
N VAL A 162 3.05 -11.12 -9.57
CA VAL A 162 1.60 -11.01 -9.75
C VAL A 162 0.89 -11.67 -8.58
N THR A 163 -0.07 -10.99 -7.96
CA THR A 163 -0.73 -11.46 -6.74
C THR A 163 -2.25 -11.44 -6.83
N VAL A 164 -2.88 -12.44 -6.18
CA VAL A 164 -4.32 -12.55 -5.98
C VAL A 164 -4.58 -12.79 -4.51
N ARG A 165 -5.26 -11.88 -3.84
CA ARG A 165 -5.48 -11.93 -2.39
C ARG A 165 -6.88 -12.39 -2.05
N THR A 166 -7.01 -13.21 -1.01
CA THR A 166 -8.30 -13.69 -0.48
C THR A 166 -8.72 -12.96 0.80
N SER A 167 -7.84 -12.09 1.32
CA SER A 167 -8.08 -11.30 2.53
C SER A 167 -7.45 -9.91 2.41
N GLY A 168 -7.96 -8.96 3.19
CA GLY A 168 -7.56 -7.55 3.12
C GLY A 168 -8.10 -6.84 1.88
N GLY A 169 -8.29 -5.54 1.97
CA GLY A 169 -8.68 -4.68 0.84
C GLY A 169 -7.63 -3.60 0.64
N THR A 170 -7.88 -2.70 -0.30
CA THR A 170 -7.07 -1.51 -0.54
C THR A 170 -7.95 -0.36 -1.01
N ASP A 171 -7.39 0.83 -1.04
CA ASP A 171 -8.08 2.02 -1.58
C ASP A 171 -8.60 1.83 -3.01
N ALA A 172 -8.04 0.89 -3.78
CA ALA A 172 -8.54 0.54 -5.11
C ALA A 172 -10.02 0.11 -5.10
N GLY A 173 -10.49 -0.52 -4.01
CA GLY A 173 -11.90 -0.87 -3.84
C GLY A 173 -12.83 0.35 -3.85
N SER A 174 -12.39 1.48 -3.32
CA SER A 174 -13.15 2.72 -3.33
C SER A 174 -13.17 3.39 -4.70
N PHE A 175 -12.03 3.39 -5.41
CA PHE A 175 -11.97 3.92 -6.77
C PHE A 175 -12.75 3.05 -7.76
N ASN A 176 -12.67 1.74 -7.65
CA ASN A 176 -13.29 0.79 -8.56
C ASN A 176 -14.82 0.95 -8.66
N ILE A 177 -15.47 1.38 -7.57
CA ILE A 177 -16.93 1.58 -7.50
C ILE A 177 -17.36 3.05 -7.54
N ALA A 178 -16.41 3.99 -7.63
CA ALA A 178 -16.72 5.41 -7.68
C ALA A 178 -17.11 5.87 -9.08
N ASN A 179 -18.01 6.87 -9.16
CA ASN A 179 -18.53 7.42 -10.42
C ASN A 179 -19.07 6.31 -11.33
N ASP A 180 -18.54 6.20 -12.56
CA ASP A 180 -18.92 5.18 -13.55
C ASP A 180 -18.01 3.94 -13.48
N GLY A 181 -17.23 3.81 -12.41
CA GLY A 181 -16.21 2.78 -12.22
C GLY A 181 -14.86 3.21 -12.75
N ILE A 182 -13.91 3.47 -11.85
CA ILE A 182 -12.56 3.95 -12.21
C ILE A 182 -11.63 2.73 -12.37
N PRO A 183 -11.04 2.50 -13.56
CA PRO A 183 -9.99 1.51 -13.74
C PRO A 183 -8.89 1.67 -12.71
N SER A 184 -8.65 0.64 -11.92
CA SER A 184 -7.70 0.70 -10.81
C SER A 184 -6.74 -0.47 -10.85
N VAL A 185 -5.50 -0.26 -10.40
CA VAL A 185 -4.48 -1.27 -10.17
C VAL A 185 -3.73 -0.96 -8.88
N VAL A 186 -3.26 -1.99 -8.19
CA VAL A 186 -2.45 -1.85 -6.98
C VAL A 186 -1.02 -2.31 -7.28
N LEU A 187 -0.08 -1.46 -6.98
CA LEU A 187 1.35 -1.74 -7.01
C LEU A 187 1.88 -1.70 -5.58
N GLY A 188 2.64 -2.71 -5.16
CA GLY A 188 3.03 -2.79 -3.76
C GLY A 188 4.46 -3.21 -3.51
N THR A 189 5.05 -2.62 -2.48
CA THR A 189 6.31 -3.09 -1.88
C THR A 189 5.99 -4.18 -0.86
N PRO A 190 6.35 -5.45 -1.09
CA PRO A 190 6.04 -6.51 -0.15
C PRO A 190 6.67 -6.25 1.22
N ALA A 191 5.88 -6.43 2.28
CA ALA A 191 6.30 -6.21 3.64
C ALA A 191 5.95 -7.41 4.54
N ARG A 192 6.89 -7.89 5.34
CA ARG A 192 6.60 -8.86 6.41
C ARG A 192 6.01 -8.16 7.61
N TYR A 193 5.17 -8.86 8.33
CA TYR A 193 4.63 -8.45 9.64
C TYR A 193 3.92 -7.09 9.60
N ILE A 194 3.18 -6.80 8.52
CA ILE A 194 2.28 -5.63 8.47
C ILE A 194 1.31 -5.67 9.67
N HIS A 195 0.70 -4.53 10.01
CA HIS A 195 -0.17 -4.38 11.17
C HIS A 195 0.54 -4.71 12.51
N SER A 196 1.87 -4.63 12.53
CA SER A 196 2.68 -4.78 13.73
C SER A 196 3.68 -3.63 13.90
N HIS A 197 4.39 -3.62 15.01
CA HIS A 197 5.42 -2.62 15.28
C HIS A 197 6.80 -2.95 14.69
N ALA A 198 6.93 -4.01 13.90
CA ALA A 198 8.19 -4.52 13.36
C ALA A 198 8.04 -5.04 11.92
N GLY A 199 7.54 -4.20 11.01
CA GLY A 199 7.50 -4.51 9.59
C GLY A 199 8.90 -4.59 8.98
N ILE A 200 9.08 -5.41 7.94
CA ILE A 200 10.35 -5.56 7.22
C ILE A 200 10.08 -5.44 5.72
N ILE A 201 10.91 -4.65 5.02
CA ILE A 201 10.90 -4.52 3.55
C ILE A 201 12.31 -4.65 2.98
N CYS A 202 12.39 -4.80 1.65
CA CYS A 202 13.61 -4.61 0.87
C CYS A 202 13.50 -3.33 0.02
N ALA A 203 14.54 -2.50 0.00
CA ALA A 203 14.54 -1.26 -0.78
C ALA A 203 14.49 -1.51 -2.30
N SER A 204 15.01 -2.63 -2.79
CA SER A 204 14.92 -2.97 -4.21
C SER A 204 13.47 -3.14 -4.67
N ASP A 205 12.60 -3.69 -3.83
CA ASP A 205 11.17 -3.83 -4.16
C ASP A 205 10.46 -2.47 -4.17
N TYR A 206 10.87 -1.57 -3.25
CA TYR A 206 10.39 -0.19 -3.24
C TYR A 206 10.80 0.55 -4.52
N HIS A 207 12.06 0.45 -4.93
CA HIS A 207 12.52 1.05 -6.19
C HIS A 207 11.78 0.47 -7.39
N ALA A 208 11.56 -0.84 -7.44
CA ALA A 208 10.77 -1.46 -8.49
C ALA A 208 9.31 -0.94 -8.54
N MET A 209 8.69 -0.65 -7.40
CA MET A 209 7.36 -0.03 -7.35
C MET A 209 7.37 1.39 -7.90
N VAL A 210 8.36 2.20 -7.55
CA VAL A 210 8.53 3.57 -8.06
C VAL A 210 8.81 3.55 -9.56
N ASP A 211 9.77 2.75 -10.00
CA ASP A 211 10.18 2.65 -11.40
C ASP A 211 9.01 2.21 -12.30
N LEU A 212 8.23 1.22 -11.85
CA LEU A 212 7.04 0.79 -12.59
C LEU A 212 5.99 1.90 -12.66
N SER A 213 5.76 2.61 -11.56
CA SER A 213 4.81 3.73 -11.54
C SER A 213 5.23 4.84 -12.52
N LEU A 214 6.50 5.22 -12.53
CA LEU A 214 7.05 6.21 -13.46
C LEU A 214 6.94 5.76 -14.92
N ALA A 215 7.27 4.49 -15.20
CA ALA A 215 7.17 3.92 -16.53
C ALA A 215 5.72 3.87 -17.03
N MET A 216 4.78 3.52 -16.15
CA MET A 216 3.35 3.54 -16.49
C MET A 216 2.87 4.96 -16.79
N VAL A 217 3.19 5.95 -15.94
CA VAL A 217 2.79 7.35 -16.13
C VAL A 217 3.32 7.88 -17.47
N LYS A 218 4.57 7.59 -17.83
CA LYS A 218 5.18 8.00 -19.09
C LYS A 218 4.50 7.41 -20.33
N ARG A 219 3.91 6.22 -20.21
CA ARG A 219 3.27 5.47 -21.31
C ARG A 219 1.77 5.70 -21.42
N LEU A 220 1.15 6.33 -20.40
CA LEU A 220 -0.27 6.64 -20.42
C LEU A 220 -0.57 7.78 -21.39
N ASP A 221 -1.48 7.51 -22.33
CA ASP A 221 -2.09 8.50 -23.21
C ASP A 221 -3.61 8.26 -23.29
N GLN A 222 -4.33 9.17 -23.92
CA GLN A 222 -5.78 9.09 -24.02
C GLN A 222 -6.26 7.77 -24.68
N ALA A 223 -5.59 7.30 -25.73
CA ALA A 223 -5.96 6.08 -26.42
C ALA A 223 -5.80 4.83 -25.54
N THR A 224 -4.74 4.80 -24.75
CA THR A 224 -4.48 3.73 -23.76
C THR A 224 -5.55 3.74 -22.66
N VAL A 225 -5.85 4.91 -22.11
CA VAL A 225 -6.87 5.08 -21.07
C VAL A 225 -8.26 4.68 -21.56
N ASP A 226 -8.67 5.17 -22.74
CA ASP A 226 -9.91 4.77 -23.40
C ASP A 226 -9.99 3.25 -23.59
N GLY A 227 -8.85 2.63 -23.87
CA GLY A 227 -8.72 1.18 -24.04
C GLY A 227 -9.10 0.38 -22.78
N PHE A 228 -8.91 0.94 -21.57
CA PHE A 228 -9.20 0.22 -20.33
C PHE A 228 -10.70 -0.02 -20.10
N THR A 229 -11.57 0.81 -20.66
CA THR A 229 -13.02 0.74 -20.50
C THR A 229 -13.75 0.22 -21.74
N LYS A 230 -13.05 -0.02 -22.85
CA LYS A 230 -13.66 -0.61 -24.05
C LYS A 230 -13.77 -2.12 -23.90
N PHE A 231 -14.98 -2.62 -23.69
CA PHE A 231 -15.26 -4.04 -23.54
C PHE A 231 -15.71 -4.75 -24.82
N ILE A 232 -15.97 -4.01 -25.89
CA ILE A 232 -16.41 -4.51 -27.21
C ILE A 232 -15.60 -3.77 -28.30
#